data_cba8c294b164ffa1fde06ee99e24fb6f
#
_entry.id   cba8c294b164ffa1fde06ee99e24fb6f
#
_cell.length_a   1.000
_cell.length_b   1.000
_cell.length_c   1.000
_cell.angle_alpha   90.00
_cell.angle_beta   90.00
_cell.angle_gamma   90.00
#
_symmetry.space_group_name_H-M   'P 1'
#
loop_
_entity.id
_entity.type
_entity.pdbx_description
1 polymer ?
#
loop_
_entity_poly.entity_id
_entity_poly.type
_entity_poly.pdbx_seq_one_letter_code
_entity_poly.pdbx_strand_id
1 'polypeptide(L)'
;MVKNVRNVNTFQQTAGNYARYGAFYTNTDMMYRCGRLLKIENEENKVTVVFEPHIGDGTAVTSLLRGAGAERHSIVTYAVEINCDTVEKLKQTKISNQEADEEGKVWVDYLLNADTTHGIIMSNAKVDLLYDNPPYGSDGETRFEQVAEETTFKYLKRNGVHVFVIPYYLISDMSDKTYEKFARSYFSRYKPLHIFKFDDEVYKDYKQIVIISRRRDAIGCMLEDFKAWI
;
A
#
# COMPACT_ATOMS: atom_id res chain seq x y z
N MET A 1 -24.42 24.17 8.29
CA MET A 1 -24.14 23.10 9.28
C MET A 1 -22.82 22.50 8.94
N VAL A 2 -21.75 22.92 9.62
CA VAL A 2 -20.41 22.33 9.46
C VAL A 2 -20.45 21.00 10.20
N LYS A 3 -20.40 19.88 9.46
CA LYS A 3 -20.28 18.55 10.06
C LYS A 3 -18.89 18.49 10.72
N ASN A 4 -18.88 18.14 12.00
CA ASN A 4 -17.72 17.93 12.84
C ASN A 4 -16.58 17.25 12.06
N VAL A 5 -15.49 17.98 11.88
CA VAL A 5 -14.17 17.41 11.65
C VAL A 5 -13.89 16.56 12.89
N ARG A 6 -13.99 15.23 12.77
CA ARG A 6 -13.57 14.32 13.85
C ARG A 6 -12.15 14.70 14.21
N ASN A 7 -11.97 15.00 15.46
CA ASN A 7 -10.74 15.55 16.01
C ASN A 7 -9.61 14.53 15.77
N VAL A 8 -8.76 14.77 14.79
CA VAL A 8 -7.59 13.94 14.46
C VAL A 8 -6.72 13.73 15.72
N ASN A 9 -6.74 14.68 16.64
CA ASN A 9 -6.04 14.58 17.93
C ASN A 9 -6.55 13.47 18.85
N THR A 10 -7.78 12.97 18.69
CA THR A 10 -8.28 11.84 19.48
C THR A 10 -7.65 10.52 19.07
N PHE A 11 -7.18 10.42 17.80
CA PHE A 11 -6.42 9.27 17.30
C PHE A 11 -4.98 9.21 17.82
N GLN A 12 -4.39 10.36 18.15
CA GLN A 12 -2.99 10.46 18.57
C GLN A 12 -2.77 10.17 20.06
N GLN A 13 -3.80 10.19 20.90
CA GLN A 13 -3.65 10.21 22.36
C GLN A 13 -3.43 8.87 23.04
N THR A 14 -3.34 7.76 22.32
CA THR A 14 -3.10 6.47 22.97
C THR A 14 -1.93 5.74 22.33
N ALA A 15 -0.75 5.84 22.95
CA ALA A 15 0.46 5.08 22.57
C ALA A 15 0.22 3.56 22.55
N GLY A 16 -0.81 3.07 23.27
CA GLY A 16 -1.30 1.70 23.18
C GLY A 16 -2.10 1.39 21.91
N ASN A 17 -2.39 2.38 21.08
CA ASN A 17 -3.20 2.24 19.88
C ASN A 17 -2.38 2.00 18.61
N TYR A 18 -1.06 2.14 18.62
CA TYR A 18 -0.24 1.80 17.44
C TYR A 18 -0.47 0.34 17.02
N ALA A 19 -0.51 -0.58 17.96
CA ALA A 19 -0.86 -1.98 17.67
C ALA A 19 -2.38 -2.19 17.41
N ARG A 20 -3.24 -1.31 17.93
CA ARG A 20 -4.70 -1.37 17.71
C ARG A 20 -5.15 -0.71 16.40
N TYR A 21 -4.37 0.24 15.88
CA TYR A 21 -4.67 0.92 14.62
C TYR A 21 -3.82 0.41 13.45
N GLY A 22 -3.14 -0.74 13.64
CA GLY A 22 -2.56 -1.49 12.56
C GLY A 22 -1.37 -0.84 11.88
N ALA A 23 -0.59 -0.03 12.59
CA ALA A 23 0.72 0.37 12.10
C ALA A 23 1.68 -0.84 12.15
N PHE A 24 1.54 -1.74 11.21
CA PHE A 24 2.42 -2.89 11.08
C PHE A 24 3.55 -2.54 10.13
N TYR A 25 4.77 -2.44 10.66
CA TYR A 25 5.95 -2.29 9.82
C TYR A 25 6.14 -3.54 8.98
N THR A 26 6.22 -3.35 7.69
CA THR A 26 6.42 -4.46 6.75
C THR A 26 7.88 -4.88 6.75
N ASN A 27 8.14 -6.20 6.79
CA ASN A 27 9.49 -6.74 6.71
C ASN A 27 10.17 -6.31 5.39
N THR A 28 11.26 -5.54 5.50
CA THR A 28 11.98 -4.94 4.37
C THR A 28 12.61 -5.98 3.47
N ASP A 29 13.08 -7.10 4.03
CA ASP A 29 13.68 -8.19 3.28
C ASP A 29 12.66 -8.89 2.38
N MET A 30 11.44 -9.11 2.91
CA MET A 30 10.33 -9.62 2.12
C MET A 30 9.98 -8.65 0.98
N MET A 31 9.94 -7.35 1.25
CA MET A 31 9.66 -6.36 0.22
C MET A 31 10.76 -6.30 -0.85
N TYR A 32 12.02 -6.39 -0.46
CA TYR A 32 13.12 -6.50 -1.42
C TYR A 32 12.95 -7.72 -2.35
N ARG A 33 12.63 -8.89 -1.77
CA ARG A 33 12.37 -10.11 -2.56
C ARG A 33 11.17 -9.96 -3.49
N CYS A 34 10.07 -9.35 -3.01
CA CYS A 34 8.91 -9.02 -3.84
C CYS A 34 9.27 -8.07 -4.99
N GLY A 35 10.12 -7.08 -4.71
CA GLY A 35 10.62 -6.15 -5.71
C GLY A 35 11.30 -6.85 -6.89
N ARG A 36 12.07 -7.90 -6.65
CA ARG A 36 12.75 -8.68 -7.70
C ARG A 36 11.82 -9.32 -8.73
N LEU A 37 10.52 -9.37 -8.45
CA LEU A 37 9.49 -9.83 -9.40
C LEU A 37 8.90 -8.70 -10.23
N LEU A 38 9.24 -7.47 -9.90
CA LEU A 38 8.82 -6.28 -10.63
C LEU A 38 9.92 -5.89 -11.62
N LYS A 39 9.51 -5.26 -12.71
CA LYS A 39 10.42 -4.64 -13.67
C LYS A 39 10.11 -3.16 -13.72
N ILE A 40 11.06 -2.35 -13.33
CA ILE A 40 11.02 -0.90 -13.50
C ILE A 40 11.96 -0.53 -14.64
N GLU A 41 11.49 0.30 -15.55
CA GLU A 41 12.28 0.76 -16.68
C GLU A 41 13.08 2.00 -16.27
N ASN A 42 14.40 1.88 -16.30
CA ASN A 42 15.33 2.97 -15.97
C ASN A 42 15.78 3.70 -17.24
N GLU A 43 14.83 4.04 -18.11
CA GLU A 43 15.11 4.78 -19.33
C GLU A 43 15.23 6.28 -19.04
N GLU A 44 16.17 6.94 -19.73
CA GLU A 44 16.30 8.39 -19.69
C GLU A 44 14.97 9.05 -20.12
N ASN A 45 14.46 9.97 -19.31
CA ASN A 45 13.16 10.64 -19.50
C ASN A 45 11.90 9.81 -19.24
N LYS A 46 12.02 8.61 -18.67
CA LYS A 46 10.87 7.81 -18.23
C LYS A 46 10.85 7.71 -16.73
N VAL A 47 9.78 8.19 -16.12
CA VAL A 47 9.60 8.20 -14.68
C VAL A 47 8.45 7.27 -14.32
N THR A 48 8.72 6.33 -13.41
CA THR A 48 7.70 5.49 -12.77
C THR A 48 7.10 6.24 -11.60
N VAL A 49 5.80 6.48 -11.65
CA VAL A 49 5.05 7.14 -10.58
C VAL A 49 4.60 6.10 -9.56
N VAL A 50 5.07 6.25 -8.34
CA VAL A 50 4.74 5.39 -7.20
C VAL A 50 3.83 6.16 -6.25
N PHE A 51 2.80 5.49 -5.74
CA PHE A 51 1.94 6.03 -4.69
C PHE A 51 1.93 5.10 -3.49
N GLU A 52 2.19 5.66 -2.31
CA GLU A 52 2.16 5.00 -1.02
C GLU A 52 1.20 5.74 -0.08
N PRO A 53 -0.04 5.27 0.05
CA PRO A 53 -1.08 5.98 0.82
C PRO A 53 -0.95 5.86 2.34
N HIS A 54 -0.12 4.95 2.86
CA HIS A 54 0.06 4.67 4.29
C HIS A 54 1.52 4.39 4.62
N ILE A 55 2.39 5.40 4.34
CA ILE A 55 3.83 5.15 4.18
C ILE A 55 4.55 4.67 5.45
N GLY A 56 4.04 4.98 6.64
CA GLY A 56 4.78 4.65 7.88
C GLY A 56 6.19 5.26 7.88
N ASP A 57 7.22 4.42 8.03
CA ASP A 57 8.62 4.86 8.01
C ASP A 57 9.25 4.89 6.60
N GLY A 58 8.53 4.43 5.58
CA GLY A 58 8.96 4.44 4.18
C GLY A 58 10.00 3.39 3.78
N THR A 59 10.44 2.57 4.72
CA THR A 59 11.50 1.56 4.46
C THR A 59 11.00 0.42 3.58
N ALA A 60 9.75 0.04 3.72
CA ALA A 60 9.16 -1.07 2.98
C ALA A 60 9.06 -0.79 1.47
N VAL A 61 8.45 0.34 1.08
CA VAL A 61 8.35 0.72 -0.33
C VAL A 61 9.72 0.99 -0.95
N THR A 62 10.63 1.60 -0.19
CA THR A 62 12.02 1.82 -0.64
C THR A 62 12.73 0.49 -0.92
N SER A 63 12.58 -0.50 -0.03
CA SER A 63 13.14 -1.84 -0.21
C SER A 63 12.55 -2.57 -1.42
N LEU A 64 11.24 -2.42 -1.65
CA LEU A 64 10.56 -2.94 -2.84
C LEU A 64 11.17 -2.36 -4.12
N LEU A 65 11.36 -1.05 -4.17
CA LEU A 65 11.91 -0.35 -5.34
C LEU A 65 13.36 -0.71 -5.61
N ARG A 66 14.20 -0.80 -4.56
CA ARG A 66 15.58 -1.29 -4.67
C ARG A 66 15.62 -2.74 -5.16
N GLY A 67 14.74 -3.59 -4.63
CA GLY A 67 14.59 -4.98 -5.09
C GLY A 67 14.21 -5.09 -6.57
N ALA A 68 13.42 -4.15 -7.08
CA ALA A 68 13.03 -4.07 -8.47
C ALA A 68 14.16 -3.57 -9.40
N GLY A 69 15.33 -3.25 -8.84
CA GLY A 69 16.44 -2.69 -9.59
C GLY A 69 16.16 -1.27 -10.10
N ALA A 70 15.27 -0.55 -9.44
CA ALA A 70 14.99 0.83 -9.80
C ALA A 70 16.19 1.73 -9.47
N GLU A 71 16.46 2.68 -10.35
CA GLU A 71 17.38 3.77 -10.08
C GLU A 71 16.61 4.95 -9.49
N ARG A 72 17.19 5.66 -8.51
CA ARG A 72 16.46 6.70 -7.78
C ARG A 72 15.85 7.77 -8.70
N HIS A 73 16.58 8.18 -9.72
CA HIS A 73 16.13 9.20 -10.66
C HIS A 73 14.98 8.76 -11.58
N SER A 74 14.76 7.45 -11.74
CA SER A 74 13.65 6.90 -12.56
C SER A 74 12.33 6.79 -11.79
N ILE A 75 12.30 7.18 -10.52
CA ILE A 75 11.15 7.04 -9.61
C ILE A 75 10.70 8.40 -9.12
N VAL A 76 9.37 8.61 -9.10
CA VAL A 76 8.74 9.69 -8.33
C VAL A 76 7.72 9.07 -7.37
N THR A 77 7.94 9.24 -6.07
CA THR A 77 7.10 8.69 -5.01
C THR A 77 6.26 9.76 -4.35
N TYR A 78 4.95 9.58 -4.41
CA TYR A 78 3.97 10.32 -3.63
C TYR A 78 3.58 9.51 -2.41
N ALA A 79 3.65 10.09 -1.23
CA ALA A 79 3.41 9.40 0.02
C ALA A 79 2.47 10.18 0.92
N VAL A 80 1.65 9.45 1.66
CA VAL A 80 0.72 10.01 2.66
C VAL A 80 0.96 9.32 4.00
N GLU A 81 0.96 10.11 5.06
CA GLU A 81 1.04 9.63 6.44
C GLU A 81 0.14 10.49 7.32
N ILE A 82 -0.70 9.84 8.11
CA ILE A 82 -1.63 10.52 9.02
C ILE A 82 -0.95 11.00 10.31
N ASN A 83 0.09 10.29 10.75
CA ASN A 83 0.79 10.59 11.98
C ASN A 83 1.86 11.67 11.76
N CYS A 84 1.67 12.83 12.38
CA CYS A 84 2.58 13.96 12.24
C CYS A 84 4.00 13.67 12.77
N ASP A 85 4.15 12.88 13.83
CA ASP A 85 5.47 12.55 14.37
C ASP A 85 6.25 11.65 13.40
N THR A 86 5.56 10.75 12.72
CA THR A 86 6.15 9.93 11.66
C THR A 86 6.54 10.79 10.47
N VAL A 87 5.71 11.75 10.06
CA VAL A 87 6.02 12.71 9.00
C VAL A 87 7.28 13.51 9.31
N GLU A 88 7.42 14.02 10.54
CA GLU A 88 8.60 14.78 10.94
C GLU A 88 9.90 13.93 10.91
N LYS A 89 9.81 12.65 11.29
CA LYS A 89 10.94 11.72 11.15
C LYS A 89 11.28 11.45 9.69
N LEU A 90 10.26 11.22 8.84
CA LEU A 90 10.45 11.00 7.41
C LEU A 90 11.11 12.18 6.71
N LYS A 91 10.80 13.42 7.11
CA LYS A 91 11.46 14.61 6.56
C LYS A 91 12.97 14.62 6.75
N GLN A 92 13.50 13.92 7.76
CA GLN A 92 14.92 13.82 8.04
C GLN A 92 15.63 12.70 7.26
N THR A 93 14.88 11.67 6.84
CA THR A 93 15.43 10.49 6.20
C THR A 93 15.10 10.38 4.72
N LYS A 94 14.08 11.10 4.25
CA LYS A 94 13.66 11.05 2.85
C LYS A 94 14.67 11.73 1.91
N ILE A 95 14.79 11.18 0.70
CA ILE A 95 15.50 11.79 -0.42
C ILE A 95 14.59 11.89 -1.64
N SER A 96 14.80 12.92 -2.45
CA SER A 96 14.11 13.13 -3.72
C SER A 96 14.78 12.37 -4.87
N ASN A 97 14.14 12.31 -6.03
CA ASN A 97 14.69 11.67 -7.22
C ASN A 97 15.88 12.42 -7.85
N GLN A 98 16.23 13.58 -7.31
CA GLN A 98 17.41 14.36 -7.72
C GLN A 98 18.63 14.08 -6.84
N GLU A 99 18.47 13.29 -5.77
CA GLU A 99 19.51 12.95 -4.80
C GLU A 99 20.00 11.52 -5.05
N ALA A 100 21.27 11.27 -4.77
CA ALA A 100 21.84 9.94 -4.83
C ALA A 100 21.21 9.03 -3.76
N ASP A 101 21.08 7.73 -4.09
CA ASP A 101 20.64 6.77 -3.10
C ASP A 101 21.73 6.52 -2.06
N GLU A 102 21.37 6.56 -0.80
CA GLU A 102 22.24 6.34 0.34
C GLU A 102 21.60 5.32 1.29
N GLU A 103 22.44 4.58 2.00
CA GLU A 103 21.98 3.66 3.03
C GLU A 103 21.23 4.40 4.15
N GLY A 104 20.13 3.82 4.60
CA GLY A 104 19.26 4.42 5.63
C GLY A 104 18.34 5.53 5.13
N LYS A 105 18.43 5.92 3.85
CA LYS A 105 17.51 6.88 3.25
C LYS A 105 16.29 6.20 2.64
N VAL A 106 15.16 6.91 2.64
CA VAL A 106 13.90 6.46 2.04
C VAL A 106 13.53 7.29 0.81
N TRP A 107 12.98 6.64 -0.19
CA TRP A 107 12.68 7.24 -1.49
C TRP A 107 11.31 7.89 -1.51
N VAL A 108 11.24 9.16 -1.14
CA VAL A 108 10.00 9.93 -1.08
C VAL A 108 10.22 11.33 -1.63
N ASP A 109 9.56 11.66 -2.73
CA ASP A 109 9.60 12.99 -3.33
C ASP A 109 8.60 13.92 -2.65
N TYR A 110 7.35 13.49 -2.63
CA TYR A 110 6.24 14.27 -2.10
C TYR A 110 5.62 13.54 -0.91
N LEU A 111 5.66 14.20 0.24
CA LEU A 111 5.09 13.68 1.50
C LEU A 111 3.98 14.59 1.98
N LEU A 112 2.80 14.05 2.16
CA LEU A 112 1.62 14.74 2.66
C LEU A 112 1.22 14.20 4.03
N ASN A 113 1.06 15.08 5.00
CA ASN A 113 0.43 14.72 6.27
C ASN A 113 -1.08 14.84 6.16
N ALA A 114 -1.76 13.73 5.93
CA ALA A 114 -3.21 13.71 5.70
C ALA A 114 -3.80 12.32 6.00
N ASP A 115 -5.13 12.27 6.11
CA ASP A 115 -5.89 11.03 6.04
C ASP A 115 -6.11 10.67 4.57
N THR A 116 -5.61 9.53 4.14
CA THR A 116 -5.75 9.04 2.76
C THR A 116 -7.18 8.92 2.31
N THR A 117 -8.09 8.55 3.21
CA THR A 117 -9.49 8.28 2.86
C THR A 117 -10.32 9.55 2.61
N HIS A 118 -9.95 10.66 3.25
CA HIS A 118 -10.72 11.90 3.24
C HIS A 118 -9.90 13.14 2.88
N GLY A 119 -8.58 13.07 2.98
CA GLY A 119 -7.70 14.24 2.92
C GLY A 119 -6.96 14.43 1.61
N ILE A 120 -7.07 13.50 0.64
CA ILE A 120 -6.31 13.59 -0.60
C ILE A 120 -7.19 13.53 -1.85
N ILE A 121 -6.77 14.28 -2.87
CA ILE A 121 -7.30 14.20 -4.23
C ILE A 121 -6.14 14.16 -5.19
N MET A 122 -6.10 13.13 -6.03
CA MET A 122 -5.12 12.97 -7.11
C MET A 122 -5.83 12.79 -8.45
N SER A 123 -5.13 13.06 -9.52
CA SER A 123 -5.62 12.75 -10.87
C SER A 123 -5.75 11.24 -11.08
N ASN A 124 -6.87 10.80 -11.63
CA ASN A 124 -7.11 9.37 -11.91
C ASN A 124 -6.12 8.81 -12.92
N ALA A 125 -5.78 7.53 -12.77
CA ALA A 125 -4.95 6.76 -13.69
C ALA A 125 -3.59 7.42 -14.01
N LYS A 126 -2.88 7.91 -12.98
CA LYS A 126 -1.56 8.52 -13.10
C LYS A 126 -0.45 7.73 -12.40
N VAL A 127 -0.81 6.81 -11.52
CA VAL A 127 0.11 5.97 -10.75
C VAL A 127 0.46 4.71 -11.54
N ASP A 128 1.73 4.36 -11.61
CA ASP A 128 2.23 3.13 -12.26
C ASP A 128 2.30 1.98 -11.24
N LEU A 129 2.75 2.28 -10.03
CA LEU A 129 2.88 1.35 -8.92
C LEU A 129 2.18 1.92 -7.67
N LEU A 130 1.17 1.23 -7.21
CA LEU A 130 0.53 1.46 -5.92
C LEU A 130 1.08 0.42 -4.93
N TYR A 131 1.82 0.88 -3.92
CA TYR A 131 2.17 0.07 -2.77
C TYR A 131 1.25 0.45 -1.62
N ASP A 132 0.58 -0.50 -1.02
CA ASP A 132 -0.41 -0.22 0.01
C ASP A 132 -0.32 -1.25 1.14
N ASN A 133 0.01 -0.80 2.34
CA ASN A 133 -0.10 -1.54 3.59
C ASN A 133 -1.01 -0.75 4.55
N PRO A 134 -2.34 -0.81 4.35
CA PRO A 134 -3.27 -0.03 5.14
C PRO A 134 -3.33 -0.50 6.60
N PRO A 135 -3.86 0.33 7.51
CA PRO A 135 -4.18 -0.13 8.85
C PRO A 135 -5.17 -1.29 8.81
N TYR A 136 -4.98 -2.29 9.69
CA TYR A 136 -5.87 -3.44 9.80
C TYR A 136 -6.95 -3.19 10.85
N GLY A 137 -8.16 -3.58 10.52
CA GLY A 137 -9.27 -3.41 11.45
C GLY A 137 -10.58 -3.03 10.75
N SER A 138 -11.55 -2.63 11.56
CA SER A 138 -12.85 -2.20 11.06
C SER A 138 -13.45 -1.09 11.93
N ASP A 139 -14.26 -0.27 11.29
CA ASP A 139 -15.21 0.64 11.96
C ASP A 139 -16.62 0.13 11.65
N GLY A 140 -17.19 -0.61 12.59
CA GLY A 140 -18.44 -1.34 12.36
C GLY A 140 -18.27 -2.48 11.35
N GLU A 141 -19.08 -2.44 10.29
CA GLU A 141 -19.08 -3.47 9.23
C GLU A 141 -18.04 -3.25 8.13
N THR A 142 -17.38 -2.09 8.12
CA THR A 142 -16.46 -1.73 7.04
C THR A 142 -15.00 -1.92 7.46
N ARG A 143 -14.26 -2.70 6.69
CA ARG A 143 -12.83 -2.94 6.89
C ARG A 143 -12.00 -1.75 6.39
N PHE A 144 -10.96 -1.38 7.14
CA PHE A 144 -10.05 -0.30 6.74
C PHE A 144 -9.30 -0.64 5.45
N GLU A 145 -8.92 -1.91 5.28
CA GLU A 145 -8.25 -2.41 4.07
C GLU A 145 -9.15 -2.25 2.83
N GLN A 146 -10.46 -2.45 2.99
CA GLN A 146 -11.42 -2.24 1.91
C GLN A 146 -11.54 -0.76 1.56
N VAL A 147 -11.66 0.11 2.57
CA VAL A 147 -11.76 1.56 2.36
C VAL A 147 -10.52 2.10 1.67
N ALA A 148 -9.32 1.64 2.08
CA ALA A 148 -8.06 2.03 1.48
C ALA A 148 -8.03 1.67 -0.01
N GLU A 149 -8.34 0.41 -0.35
CA GLU A 149 -8.37 -0.06 -1.73
C GLU A 149 -9.40 0.70 -2.58
N GLU A 150 -10.62 0.87 -2.09
CA GLU A 150 -11.70 1.58 -2.81
C GLU A 150 -11.36 3.06 -3.04
N THR A 151 -10.60 3.66 -2.15
CA THR A 151 -10.17 5.06 -2.27
C THR A 151 -9.04 5.22 -3.29
N THR A 152 -8.08 4.30 -3.29
CA THR A 152 -6.81 4.45 -4.01
C THR A 152 -6.82 3.84 -5.42
N PHE A 153 -7.65 2.81 -5.63
CA PHE A 153 -7.73 2.07 -6.90
C PHE A 153 -7.86 2.97 -8.13
N LYS A 154 -8.62 4.06 -8.04
CA LYS A 154 -8.87 4.99 -9.17
C LYS A 154 -7.62 5.71 -9.65
N TYR A 155 -6.61 5.88 -8.79
CA TYR A 155 -5.37 6.58 -9.10
C TYR A 155 -4.39 5.71 -9.91
N LEU A 156 -4.45 4.39 -9.73
CA LEU A 156 -3.61 3.44 -10.47
C LEU A 156 -3.99 3.42 -11.95
N LYS A 157 -3.02 3.40 -12.84
CA LYS A 157 -3.22 3.23 -14.30
C LYS A 157 -3.82 1.85 -14.60
N ARG A 158 -4.51 1.72 -15.73
CA ARG A 158 -4.80 0.40 -16.29
C ARG A 158 -3.49 -0.33 -16.53
N ASN A 159 -3.46 -1.63 -16.24
CA ASN A 159 -2.22 -2.42 -16.23
C ASN A 159 -1.16 -1.99 -15.22
N GLY A 160 -1.39 -0.96 -14.42
CA GLY A 160 -0.52 -0.59 -13.30
C GLY A 160 -0.48 -1.70 -12.24
N VAL A 161 0.61 -1.72 -11.50
CA VAL A 161 0.86 -2.76 -10.49
C VAL A 161 0.38 -2.29 -9.13
N HIS A 162 -0.34 -3.17 -8.43
CA HIS A 162 -0.71 -3.01 -7.03
C HIS A 162 0.04 -4.05 -6.20
N VAL A 163 0.82 -3.60 -5.23
CA VAL A 163 1.45 -4.41 -4.19
C VAL A 163 0.67 -4.15 -2.90
N PHE A 164 -0.11 -5.14 -2.47
CA PHE A 164 -1.05 -4.99 -1.38
C PHE A 164 -0.69 -5.93 -0.23
N VAL A 165 -0.46 -5.37 0.95
CA VAL A 165 -0.13 -6.11 2.17
C VAL A 165 -1.36 -6.14 3.06
N ILE A 166 -1.92 -7.33 3.27
CA ILE A 166 -3.17 -7.52 4.02
C ILE A 166 -3.16 -8.82 4.82
N PRO A 167 -4.05 -8.97 5.81
CA PRO A 167 -4.28 -10.26 6.45
C PRO A 167 -4.88 -11.29 5.49
N TYR A 168 -4.36 -12.53 5.54
CA TYR A 168 -4.78 -13.62 4.66
C TYR A 168 -6.27 -13.96 4.73
N TYR A 169 -6.88 -13.86 5.93
CA TYR A 169 -8.30 -14.18 6.11
C TYR A 169 -9.24 -13.33 5.25
N LEU A 170 -8.82 -12.12 4.84
CA LEU A 170 -9.64 -11.26 3.97
C LEU A 170 -9.90 -11.86 2.59
N ILE A 171 -9.10 -12.81 2.17
CA ILE A 171 -9.25 -13.47 0.87
C ILE A 171 -9.47 -14.98 0.97
N SER A 172 -9.28 -15.57 2.15
CA SER A 172 -9.40 -17.04 2.36
C SER A 172 -10.67 -17.45 3.08
N ASP A 173 -11.23 -16.60 3.94
CA ASP A 173 -12.45 -16.91 4.67
C ASP A 173 -13.71 -16.46 3.91
N MET A 174 -14.11 -17.28 2.95
CA MET A 174 -15.31 -17.02 2.14
C MET A 174 -16.61 -17.34 2.89
N SER A 175 -16.56 -17.80 4.13
CA SER A 175 -17.75 -18.01 4.97
C SER A 175 -18.23 -16.68 5.58
N ASP A 176 -17.33 -15.72 5.77
CA ASP A 176 -17.66 -14.35 6.18
C ASP A 176 -18.09 -13.53 4.95
N LYS A 177 -19.32 -13.01 4.98
CA LYS A 177 -19.88 -12.23 3.86
C LYS A 177 -19.10 -10.95 3.58
N THR A 178 -18.49 -10.35 4.60
CA THR A 178 -17.67 -9.13 4.46
C THR A 178 -16.40 -9.44 3.69
N TYR A 179 -15.72 -10.55 4.04
CA TYR A 179 -14.49 -10.97 3.36
C TYR A 179 -14.77 -11.47 1.94
N GLU A 180 -15.86 -12.23 1.75
CA GLU A 180 -16.30 -12.64 0.41
C GLU A 180 -16.57 -11.41 -0.48
N LYS A 181 -17.28 -10.40 0.04
CA LYS A 181 -17.56 -9.16 -0.69
C LYS A 181 -16.27 -8.42 -1.04
N PHE A 182 -15.34 -8.29 -0.09
CA PHE A 182 -14.04 -7.68 -0.32
C PHE A 182 -13.27 -8.43 -1.41
N ALA A 183 -13.11 -9.75 -1.28
CA ALA A 183 -12.39 -10.57 -2.25
C ALA A 183 -12.99 -10.45 -3.65
N ARG A 184 -14.31 -10.55 -3.79
CA ARG A 184 -15.00 -10.37 -5.08
C ARG A 184 -14.73 -8.99 -5.68
N SER A 185 -14.82 -7.93 -4.87
CA SER A 185 -14.55 -6.55 -5.30
C SER A 185 -13.12 -6.41 -5.78
N TYR A 186 -12.15 -6.83 -4.97
CA TYR A 186 -10.73 -6.74 -5.27
C TYR A 186 -10.39 -7.48 -6.58
N PHE A 187 -10.74 -8.75 -6.70
CA PHE A 187 -10.40 -9.56 -7.88
C PHE A 187 -11.20 -9.20 -9.14
N SER A 188 -12.30 -8.45 -8.99
CA SER A 188 -12.96 -7.85 -10.15
C SER A 188 -12.15 -6.73 -10.79
N ARG A 189 -11.39 -5.99 -9.98
CA ARG A 189 -10.54 -4.85 -10.39
C ARG A 189 -9.13 -5.25 -10.74
N TYR A 190 -8.61 -6.30 -10.11
CA TYR A 190 -7.22 -6.72 -10.20
C TYR A 190 -7.09 -8.18 -10.65
N LYS A 191 -6.06 -8.43 -11.44
CA LYS A 191 -5.59 -9.77 -11.77
C LYS A 191 -4.39 -10.08 -10.88
N PRO A 192 -4.46 -11.05 -9.95
CA PRO A 192 -3.31 -11.46 -9.17
C PRO A 192 -2.23 -12.02 -10.10
N LEU A 193 -0.98 -11.69 -9.81
CA LEU A 193 0.21 -12.22 -10.44
C LEU A 193 0.93 -13.16 -9.47
N HIS A 194 1.05 -12.72 -8.21
CA HIS A 194 1.68 -13.47 -7.14
C HIS A 194 0.99 -13.20 -5.82
N ILE A 195 0.93 -14.22 -4.96
CA ILE A 195 0.49 -14.11 -3.57
C ILE A 195 1.56 -14.80 -2.71
N PHE A 196 2.10 -14.08 -1.75
CA PHE A 196 3.14 -14.57 -0.85
C PHE A 196 2.71 -14.44 0.61
N LYS A 197 3.00 -15.47 1.37
CA LYS A 197 2.91 -15.46 2.81
C LYS A 197 4.21 -14.89 3.38
N PHE A 198 4.13 -14.10 4.44
CA PHE A 198 5.30 -13.70 5.20
C PHE A 198 5.94 -14.91 5.90
N ASP A 199 7.22 -14.78 6.29
CA ASP A 199 7.93 -15.80 7.03
C ASP A 199 7.17 -16.18 8.30
N ASP A 200 7.29 -17.44 8.74
CA ASP A 200 6.42 -18.03 9.77
C ASP A 200 6.40 -17.26 11.10
N GLU A 201 7.47 -16.63 11.49
CA GLU A 201 7.52 -15.82 12.71
C GLU A 201 6.60 -14.60 12.64
N VAL A 202 6.65 -13.85 11.53
CA VAL A 202 5.80 -12.69 11.30
C VAL A 202 4.36 -13.11 11.02
N TYR A 203 4.19 -14.22 10.29
CA TYR A 203 2.87 -14.72 9.93
C TYR A 203 2.05 -15.19 11.12
N LYS A 204 2.67 -15.75 12.17
CA LYS A 204 1.96 -16.21 13.38
C LYS A 204 1.18 -15.08 14.03
N ASP A 205 1.76 -13.90 14.07
CA ASP A 205 1.18 -12.75 14.78
C ASP A 205 0.09 -12.05 13.99
N TYR A 206 0.31 -11.85 12.69
CA TYR A 206 -0.54 -10.97 11.87
C TYR A 206 -1.20 -11.65 10.67
N LYS A 207 -0.80 -12.88 10.35
CA LYS A 207 -1.27 -13.64 9.17
C LYS A 207 -1.21 -12.83 7.87
N GLN A 208 -0.17 -12.01 7.74
CA GLN A 208 0.03 -11.13 6.60
C GLN A 208 0.40 -11.90 5.33
N ILE A 209 -0.12 -11.41 4.23
CA ILE A 209 0.28 -11.81 2.88
C ILE A 209 0.60 -10.57 2.04
N VAL A 210 1.37 -10.76 1.00
CA VAL A 210 1.60 -9.78 -0.06
C VAL A 210 0.90 -10.27 -1.31
N ILE A 211 0.03 -9.45 -1.88
CA ILE A 211 -0.58 -9.68 -3.19
C ILE A 211 0.06 -8.72 -4.18
N ILE A 212 0.75 -9.26 -5.18
CA ILE A 212 1.19 -8.48 -6.34
C ILE A 212 0.17 -8.72 -7.44
N SER A 213 -0.49 -7.67 -7.89
CA SER A 213 -1.55 -7.76 -8.88
C SER A 213 -1.45 -6.65 -9.92
N ARG A 214 -2.13 -6.83 -11.04
CA ARG A 214 -2.23 -5.83 -12.10
C ARG A 214 -3.66 -5.33 -12.21
N ARG A 215 -3.85 -4.01 -12.26
CA ARG A 215 -5.17 -3.44 -12.50
C ARG A 215 -5.69 -3.89 -13.86
N ARG A 216 -6.93 -4.41 -13.89
CA ARG A 216 -7.59 -4.86 -15.12
C ARG A 216 -7.98 -3.68 -16.01
N ASP A 217 -8.03 -3.91 -17.31
CA ASP A 217 -8.53 -2.92 -18.27
C ASP A 217 -10.03 -2.72 -18.17
N ALA A 218 -10.75 -3.80 -17.89
CA ALA A 218 -12.19 -3.80 -17.65
C ALA A 218 -12.50 -4.50 -16.33
N ILE A 219 -13.51 -4.00 -15.62
CA ILE A 219 -14.03 -4.67 -14.43
C ILE A 219 -14.73 -5.94 -14.88
N GLY A 220 -14.25 -7.08 -14.39
CA GLY A 220 -14.83 -8.37 -14.70
C GLY A 220 -13.91 -9.48 -14.25
N CYS A 221 -14.27 -10.16 -13.17
CA CYS A 221 -13.58 -11.36 -12.72
C CYS A 221 -14.58 -12.47 -12.52
N MET A 222 -14.22 -13.64 -12.95
CA MET A 222 -14.83 -14.86 -12.46
C MET A 222 -14.18 -15.17 -11.10
N LEU A 223 -14.99 -15.30 -10.05
CA LEU A 223 -14.51 -15.71 -8.73
C LEU A 223 -13.84 -17.10 -8.80
N GLU A 224 -14.22 -17.90 -9.78
CA GLU A 224 -13.62 -19.20 -10.08
C GLU A 224 -12.15 -19.09 -10.44
N ASP A 225 -11.74 -18.04 -11.16
CA ASP A 225 -10.32 -17.77 -11.48
C ASP A 225 -9.51 -17.53 -10.20
N PHE A 226 -10.13 -16.95 -9.18
CA PHE A 226 -9.49 -16.69 -7.90
C PHE A 226 -9.40 -17.94 -7.03
N LYS A 227 -10.45 -18.77 -6.99
CA LYS A 227 -10.44 -20.02 -6.22
C LYS A 227 -9.33 -20.98 -6.65
N ALA A 228 -8.80 -20.81 -7.86
CA ALA A 228 -7.65 -21.57 -8.33
C ALA A 228 -6.31 -21.08 -7.75
N TRP A 229 -6.29 -19.94 -7.04
CA TRP A 229 -5.08 -19.33 -6.45
C TRP A 229 -4.98 -19.52 -4.93
N ILE A 230 -6.06 -19.90 -4.26
CA ILE A 230 -6.12 -20.22 -2.84
C ILE A 230 -6.07 -21.72 -2.64
#